data_613f67e79e775f3ccb125c1d1882d35d
#
_entry.id   613f67e79e775f3ccb125c1d1882d35d
#
_cell.length_a   1.000
_cell.length_b   1.000
_cell.length_c   1.000
_cell.angle_alpha   90.00
_cell.angle_beta   90.00
_cell.angle_gamma   90.00
#
_symmetry.space_group_name_H-M   'P 1'
#
loop_
_entity.id
_entity.type
_entity.pdbx_description
1 polymer ?
#
loop_
_entity_poly.entity_id
_entity_poly.type
_entity_poly.pdbx_seq_one_letter_code
_entity_poly.pdbx_strand_id
1 'polypeptide(L)'
;VRHFDAEPIFVDIDKDDFNIDVDQLENVLKNNKAKKLKGAFISHVAGQPADLKRIYALAKEYDIKIVEDATGALGGTYDGKKIGSLDADITIFRFNPQSNNSISSAGMMTTKDEELSKRARLLRNHALVGEGWDKYGNLGYVYDVVDIGLKYDLNELNAAFAIGQLEKNEDFIDRRLEIAD
;
A
#
# COMPACT_ATOMS: atom_id res chain seq x y z
N VAL A 1 11.26 -4.62 -6.14
CA VAL A 1 12.05 -3.76 -7.04
C VAL A 1 13.01 -4.63 -7.84
N ARG A 2 14.00 -5.28 -7.23
CA ARG A 2 15.03 -6.10 -7.94
C ARG A 2 14.47 -7.30 -8.72
N HIS A 3 13.37 -7.90 -8.29
CA HIS A 3 12.70 -8.99 -9.04
C HIS A 3 12.18 -8.57 -10.43
N PHE A 4 12.07 -7.27 -10.67
CA PHE A 4 11.63 -6.70 -11.95
C PHE A 4 12.78 -5.91 -12.62
N ASP A 5 14.04 -6.27 -12.32
CA ASP A 5 15.25 -5.64 -12.85
C ASP A 5 15.32 -4.11 -12.68
N ALA A 6 14.52 -3.57 -11.78
CA ALA A 6 14.58 -2.17 -11.41
C ALA A 6 15.67 -1.94 -10.35
N GLU A 7 16.36 -0.81 -10.46
CA GLU A 7 17.45 -0.44 -9.59
C GLU A 7 16.97 0.56 -8.52
N PRO A 8 17.09 0.22 -7.21
CA PRO A 8 16.69 1.12 -6.16
C PRO A 8 17.75 2.22 -5.96
N ILE A 9 17.27 3.45 -5.77
CA ILE A 9 18.06 4.58 -5.28
C ILE A 9 17.58 4.84 -3.85
N PHE A 10 18.50 4.83 -2.89
CA PHE A 10 18.20 5.14 -1.51
C PHE A 10 18.32 6.64 -1.27
N VAL A 11 17.34 7.19 -0.57
CA VAL A 11 17.31 8.55 -0.05
C VAL A 11 17.38 8.45 1.48
N ASP A 12 18.14 9.33 2.10
CA ASP A 12 18.27 9.32 3.55
C ASP A 12 17.01 9.81 4.25
N ILE A 13 16.96 9.68 5.55
CA ILE A 13 15.86 10.10 6.40
C ILE A 13 16.12 11.48 6.99
N ASP A 14 15.05 12.19 7.31
CA ASP A 14 15.11 13.34 8.19
C ASP A 14 15.44 12.88 9.62
N LYS A 15 16.34 13.62 10.29
CA LYS A 15 16.83 13.26 11.64
C LYS A 15 15.80 13.49 12.75
N ASP A 16 14.77 14.31 12.51
CA ASP A 16 13.82 14.74 13.52
C ASP A 16 12.58 13.83 13.56
N ASP A 17 12.14 13.32 12.39
CA ASP A 17 10.95 12.46 12.30
C ASP A 17 11.20 11.07 11.70
N PHE A 18 12.41 10.81 11.24
CA PHE A 18 12.85 9.55 10.62
C PHE A 18 12.12 9.17 9.32
N ASN A 19 11.27 10.01 8.81
CA ASN A 19 10.68 9.85 7.48
C ASN A 19 11.69 10.25 6.40
N ILE A 20 11.34 9.99 5.14
CA ILE A 20 12.21 10.35 4.01
C ILE A 20 12.54 11.85 4.03
N ASP A 21 13.82 12.19 3.84
CA ASP A 21 14.25 13.57 3.63
C ASP A 21 13.77 14.06 2.26
N VAL A 22 12.76 14.92 2.28
CA VAL A 22 12.10 15.40 1.04
C VAL A 22 13.03 16.30 0.22
N ASP A 23 13.98 17.01 0.84
CA ASP A 23 14.95 17.84 0.12
C ASP A 23 15.93 16.96 -0.67
N GLN A 24 16.35 15.84 -0.08
CA GLN A 24 17.17 14.87 -0.80
C GLN A 24 16.37 14.15 -1.91
N LEU A 25 15.10 13.80 -1.66
CA LEU A 25 14.23 13.26 -2.70
C LEU A 25 14.16 14.24 -3.90
N GLU A 26 13.91 15.51 -3.63
CA GLU A 26 13.85 16.56 -4.65
C GLU A 26 15.17 16.65 -5.43
N ASN A 27 16.31 16.59 -4.74
CA ASN A 27 17.61 16.60 -5.40
C ASN A 27 17.84 15.39 -6.32
N VAL A 28 17.41 14.19 -5.89
CA VAL A 28 17.47 12.98 -6.73
C VAL A 28 16.59 13.16 -7.97
N LEU A 29 15.39 13.71 -7.82
CA LEU A 29 14.48 13.96 -8.93
C LEU A 29 15.03 14.99 -9.91
N LYS A 30 15.58 16.11 -9.43
CA LYS A 30 16.24 17.14 -10.26
C LYS A 30 17.39 16.57 -11.09
N ASN A 31 18.11 15.62 -10.53
CA ASN A 31 19.26 15.00 -11.21
C ASN A 31 18.87 13.85 -12.15
N ASN A 32 17.60 13.44 -12.19
CA ASN A 32 17.08 12.38 -13.05
C ASN A 32 16.91 12.82 -14.51
N LYS A 33 17.97 13.34 -15.13
CA LYS A 33 17.95 13.86 -16.50
C LYS A 33 17.49 12.84 -17.54
N ALA A 34 17.77 11.56 -17.31
CA ALA A 34 17.37 10.49 -18.21
C ALA A 34 15.91 10.02 -18.03
N LYS A 35 15.16 10.60 -17.10
CA LYS A 35 13.77 10.23 -16.74
C LYS A 35 13.57 8.72 -16.49
N LYS A 36 14.60 8.05 -15.98
CA LYS A 36 14.57 6.61 -15.68
C LYS A 36 13.86 6.29 -14.37
N LEU A 37 13.86 7.22 -13.41
CA LEU A 37 13.16 7.08 -12.14
C LEU A 37 11.67 7.13 -12.41
N LYS A 38 10.94 6.10 -11.98
CA LYS A 38 9.53 5.90 -12.30
C LYS A 38 8.62 5.99 -11.09
N GLY A 39 9.16 5.87 -9.90
CA GLY A 39 8.36 5.94 -8.68
C GLY A 39 9.22 6.03 -7.44
N ALA A 40 8.56 6.35 -6.32
CA ALA A 40 9.16 6.36 -5.00
C ALA A 40 8.32 5.54 -4.03
N PHE A 41 8.99 4.81 -3.13
CA PHE A 41 8.40 4.16 -1.98
C PHE A 41 8.58 5.07 -0.77
N ILE A 42 7.47 5.43 -0.14
CA ILE A 42 7.42 6.36 0.99
C ILE A 42 6.89 5.59 2.20
N SER A 43 7.71 5.44 3.24
CA SER A 43 7.29 4.83 4.49
C SER A 43 6.77 5.89 5.46
N HIS A 44 5.75 5.53 6.23
CA HIS A 44 5.24 6.32 7.36
C HIS A 44 5.82 5.73 8.63
N VAL A 45 6.99 6.21 9.02
CA VAL A 45 7.79 5.62 10.12
C VAL A 45 7.04 5.76 11.44
N ALA A 46 6.94 4.64 12.17
CA ALA A 46 6.23 4.54 13.45
C ALA A 46 4.76 5.05 13.41
N GLY A 47 4.15 5.08 12.23
CA GLY A 47 2.78 5.56 12.04
C GLY A 47 2.68 7.07 11.81
N GLN A 48 3.78 7.80 11.84
CA GLN A 48 3.81 9.22 11.55
C GLN A 48 3.87 9.43 10.03
N PRO A 49 2.90 10.16 9.44
CA PRO A 49 2.93 10.45 8.01
C PRO A 49 4.13 11.29 7.62
N ALA A 50 4.76 10.94 6.50
CA ALA A 50 5.77 11.79 5.85
C ALA A 50 5.14 13.11 5.33
N ASP A 51 5.94 14.08 4.91
CA ASP A 51 5.44 15.32 4.29
C ASP A 51 4.80 15.06 2.92
N LEU A 52 3.59 14.49 2.96
CA LEU A 52 2.86 14.06 1.78
C LEU A 52 2.52 15.21 0.85
N LYS A 53 2.32 16.42 1.38
CA LYS A 53 2.03 17.59 0.56
C LYS A 53 3.16 17.91 -0.41
N ARG A 54 4.39 17.92 0.09
CA ARG A 54 5.58 18.14 -0.75
C ARG A 54 5.85 16.95 -1.67
N ILE A 55 5.72 15.73 -1.15
CA ILE A 55 5.95 14.50 -1.91
C ILE A 55 5.03 14.42 -3.12
N TYR A 56 3.73 14.65 -2.95
CA TYR A 56 2.76 14.62 -4.06
C TYR A 56 2.99 15.77 -5.06
N ALA A 57 3.42 16.94 -4.59
CA ALA A 57 3.79 18.04 -5.48
C ALA A 57 4.98 17.63 -6.38
N LEU A 58 6.01 17.04 -5.79
CA LEU A 58 7.16 16.53 -6.52
C LEU A 58 6.78 15.38 -7.46
N ALA A 59 5.93 14.46 -7.01
CA ALA A 59 5.47 13.35 -7.84
C ALA A 59 4.79 13.84 -9.11
N LYS A 60 3.94 14.85 -8.98
CA LYS A 60 3.25 15.48 -10.11
C LYS A 60 4.22 16.24 -11.02
N GLU A 61 5.16 17.00 -10.47
CA GLU A 61 6.13 17.78 -11.22
C GLU A 61 7.06 16.89 -12.06
N TYR A 62 7.52 15.79 -11.47
CA TYR A 62 8.50 14.89 -12.09
C TYR A 62 7.88 13.66 -12.77
N ASP A 63 6.56 13.55 -12.80
CA ASP A 63 5.81 12.44 -13.39
C ASP A 63 6.28 11.07 -12.88
N ILE A 64 6.32 10.92 -11.56
CA ILE A 64 6.65 9.67 -10.88
C ILE A 64 5.46 9.13 -10.07
N LYS A 65 5.42 7.82 -9.88
CA LYS A 65 4.40 7.13 -9.11
C LYS A 65 4.79 7.04 -7.63
N ILE A 66 3.81 7.17 -6.74
CA ILE A 66 4.01 7.05 -5.29
C ILE A 66 3.36 5.78 -4.77
N VAL A 67 4.18 4.97 -4.10
CA VAL A 67 3.73 3.83 -3.29
C VAL A 67 4.00 4.15 -1.83
N GLU A 68 2.96 4.26 -1.03
CA GLU A 68 3.06 4.47 0.41
C GLU A 68 3.11 3.13 1.15
N ASP A 69 4.11 2.98 2.01
CA ASP A 69 4.15 1.93 3.02
C ASP A 69 3.53 2.48 4.32
N ALA A 70 2.26 2.19 4.49
CA ALA A 70 1.47 2.55 5.66
C ALA A 70 1.29 1.36 6.63
N THR A 71 2.25 0.43 6.65
CA THR A 71 2.17 -0.77 7.50
C THR A 71 2.10 -0.46 8.99
N GLY A 72 2.63 0.69 9.41
CA GLY A 72 2.53 1.22 10.78
C GLY A 72 1.46 2.30 10.98
N ALA A 73 0.80 2.77 9.92
CA ALA A 73 -0.04 3.98 9.93
C ALA A 73 -1.54 3.70 9.70
N LEU A 74 -1.99 2.46 9.95
CA LEU A 74 -3.40 2.12 9.80
C LEU A 74 -4.27 2.94 10.76
N GLY A 75 -5.24 3.66 10.21
CA GLY A 75 -6.11 4.57 10.94
C GLY A 75 -5.54 5.98 11.13
N GLY A 76 -4.25 6.19 10.83
CA GLY A 76 -3.62 7.51 10.85
C GLY A 76 -4.26 8.49 9.86
N THR A 77 -4.05 9.78 10.11
CA THR A 77 -4.59 10.86 9.29
C THR A 77 -3.49 11.85 8.89
N TYR A 78 -3.65 12.46 7.73
CA TYR A 78 -2.85 13.57 7.25
C TYR A 78 -3.80 14.67 6.73
N ASP A 79 -3.69 15.89 7.24
CA ASP A 79 -4.61 17.01 6.95
C ASP A 79 -6.09 16.61 7.09
N GLY A 80 -6.42 15.84 8.14
CA GLY A 80 -7.78 15.38 8.45
C GLY A 80 -8.33 14.27 7.56
N LYS A 81 -7.54 13.73 6.63
CA LYS A 81 -7.92 12.61 5.78
C LYS A 81 -7.18 11.34 6.20
N LYS A 82 -7.85 10.20 6.13
CA LYS A 82 -7.23 8.90 6.44
C LYS A 82 -6.10 8.58 5.46
N ILE A 83 -4.98 8.08 5.98
CA ILE A 83 -3.93 7.46 5.15
C ILE A 83 -4.56 6.34 4.32
N GLY A 84 -4.17 6.23 3.05
CA GLY A 84 -4.77 5.30 2.08
C GLY A 84 -5.96 5.87 1.30
N SER A 85 -6.43 7.09 1.65
CA SER A 85 -7.43 7.84 0.88
C SER A 85 -6.86 9.08 0.18
N LEU A 86 -5.56 9.33 0.31
CA LEU A 86 -4.84 10.48 -0.24
C LEU A 86 -4.47 10.27 -1.72
N ASP A 87 -3.45 10.95 -2.19
CA ASP A 87 -3.13 11.03 -3.63
C ASP A 87 -1.96 10.12 -4.06
N ALA A 88 -1.60 9.13 -3.21
CA ALA A 88 -0.72 8.06 -3.63
C ALA A 88 -1.37 7.20 -4.73
N ASP A 89 -0.56 6.67 -5.64
CA ASP A 89 -1.03 5.70 -6.62
C ASP A 89 -1.42 4.38 -5.94
N ILE A 90 -0.64 3.98 -4.92
CA ILE A 90 -0.89 2.79 -4.11
C ILE A 90 -0.51 3.09 -2.67
N THR A 91 -1.36 2.69 -1.70
CA THR A 91 -1.00 2.64 -0.28
C THR A 91 -1.12 1.19 0.21
N ILE A 92 -0.10 0.72 0.94
CA ILE A 92 0.00 -0.65 1.44
C ILE A 92 -0.17 -0.66 2.95
N PHE A 93 -1.05 -1.53 3.43
CA PHE A 93 -1.26 -1.82 4.84
C PHE A 93 -0.89 -3.26 5.16
N ARG A 94 -0.45 -3.48 6.39
CA ARG A 94 -0.19 -4.80 6.94
C ARG A 94 -1.07 -5.06 8.15
N PHE A 95 -1.67 -6.23 8.16
CA PHE A 95 -2.34 -6.76 9.32
C PHE A 95 -1.46 -7.86 9.93
N ASN A 96 -1.06 -7.71 11.18
CA ASN A 96 -0.35 -8.76 11.90
C ASN A 96 -0.64 -8.67 13.41
N PRO A 97 -0.38 -9.74 14.18
CA PRO A 97 -0.63 -9.75 15.62
C PRO A 97 0.13 -8.71 16.44
N GLN A 98 1.20 -8.17 15.90
CA GLN A 98 2.05 -7.15 16.57
C GLN A 98 1.63 -5.72 16.20
N SER A 99 0.76 -5.55 15.22
CA SER A 99 0.20 -4.25 14.84
C SER A 99 -1.13 -3.99 15.57
N ASN A 100 -1.75 -2.86 15.26
CA ASN A 100 -3.01 -2.43 15.85
C ASN A 100 -4.15 -3.45 15.67
N ASN A 101 -4.04 -4.36 14.72
CA ASN A 101 -5.05 -5.34 14.38
C ASN A 101 -4.46 -6.75 14.45
N SER A 102 -4.87 -7.48 15.47
CA SER A 102 -4.39 -8.82 15.81
C SER A 102 -4.92 -9.89 14.85
N ILE A 103 -4.59 -9.79 13.56
CA ILE A 103 -4.95 -10.81 12.59
C ILE A 103 -3.69 -11.58 12.21
N SER A 104 -3.87 -12.85 11.86
CA SER A 104 -2.85 -13.61 11.18
C SER A 104 -2.38 -12.86 9.92
N SER A 105 -1.13 -12.98 9.57
CA SER A 105 -0.48 -12.25 8.47
C SER A 105 -1.36 -12.02 7.25
N ALA A 106 -1.71 -10.77 7.02
CA ALA A 106 -2.46 -10.32 5.87
C ALA A 106 -1.95 -8.94 5.42
N GLY A 107 -2.24 -8.58 4.19
CA GLY A 107 -1.96 -7.27 3.64
C GLY A 107 -3.16 -6.73 2.88
N MET A 108 -3.21 -5.43 2.76
CA MET A 108 -4.20 -4.74 1.95
C MET A 108 -3.53 -3.64 1.14
N MET A 109 -4.02 -3.44 -0.05
CA MET A 109 -3.64 -2.36 -0.94
C MET A 109 -4.86 -1.49 -1.21
N THR A 110 -4.70 -0.18 -1.11
CA THR A 110 -5.69 0.79 -1.57
C THR A 110 -5.16 1.58 -2.75
N THR A 111 -6.04 1.93 -3.69
CA THR A 111 -5.75 2.77 -4.84
C THR A 111 -7.04 3.43 -5.33
N LYS A 112 -6.93 4.62 -5.91
CA LYS A 112 -8.03 5.29 -6.60
C LYS A 112 -8.11 4.90 -8.09
N ASP A 113 -7.08 4.25 -8.61
CA ASP A 113 -7.00 3.81 -10.00
C ASP A 113 -7.69 2.45 -10.15
N GLU A 114 -8.81 2.44 -10.87
CA GLU A 114 -9.60 1.23 -11.09
C GLU A 114 -8.84 0.16 -11.90
N GLU A 115 -8.02 0.56 -12.86
CA GLU A 115 -7.23 -0.36 -13.67
C GLU A 115 -6.11 -1.01 -12.84
N LEU A 116 -5.44 -0.23 -11.99
CA LEU A 116 -4.50 -0.80 -11.01
C LEU A 116 -5.19 -1.78 -10.06
N SER A 117 -6.39 -1.45 -9.58
CA SER A 117 -7.16 -2.34 -8.71
C SER A 117 -7.50 -3.65 -9.40
N LYS A 118 -8.02 -3.60 -10.63
CA LYS A 118 -8.33 -4.78 -11.45
C LYS A 118 -7.09 -5.62 -11.70
N ARG A 119 -5.99 -4.96 -12.08
CA ARG A 119 -4.72 -5.64 -12.34
C ARG A 119 -4.16 -6.34 -11.10
N ALA A 120 -4.18 -5.68 -9.95
CA ALA A 120 -3.73 -6.27 -8.69
C ALA A 120 -4.58 -7.48 -8.28
N ARG A 121 -5.92 -7.38 -8.43
CA ARG A 121 -6.84 -8.50 -8.16
C ARG A 121 -6.55 -9.71 -9.05
N LEU A 122 -6.26 -9.48 -10.32
CA LEU A 122 -5.90 -10.53 -11.27
C LEU A 122 -4.57 -11.18 -10.86
N LEU A 123 -3.53 -10.37 -10.65
CA LEU A 123 -2.18 -10.87 -10.36
C LEU A 123 -2.07 -11.59 -9.03
N ARG A 124 -2.81 -11.20 -7.99
CA ARG A 124 -2.75 -11.81 -6.65
C ARG A 124 -3.16 -13.27 -6.63
N ASN A 125 -3.93 -13.73 -7.62
CA ASN A 125 -4.42 -15.10 -7.74
C ASN A 125 -4.03 -15.70 -9.09
N HIS A 126 -2.73 -15.95 -9.28
CA HIS A 126 -2.15 -16.65 -10.44
C HIS A 126 -2.49 -16.06 -11.82
N ALA A 127 -3.02 -14.84 -11.89
CA ALA A 127 -3.58 -14.24 -13.12
C ALA A 127 -4.61 -15.15 -13.82
N LEU A 128 -5.44 -15.81 -13.01
CA LEU A 128 -6.54 -16.65 -13.48
C LEU A 128 -7.74 -15.81 -13.91
N VAL A 129 -8.33 -16.18 -15.04
CA VAL A 129 -9.62 -15.67 -15.52
C VAL A 129 -10.56 -16.85 -15.77
N GLY A 130 -11.87 -16.65 -15.60
CA GLY A 130 -12.86 -17.71 -15.75
C GLY A 130 -13.13 -18.49 -14.47
N GLU A 131 -12.64 -18.04 -13.30
CA GLU A 131 -13.04 -18.60 -12.01
C GLU A 131 -14.48 -18.22 -11.69
N GLY A 132 -15.32 -19.22 -11.67
CA GLY A 132 -16.68 -19.09 -11.17
C GLY A 132 -17.43 -20.40 -11.27
N TRP A 133 -18.07 -20.78 -10.18
CA TRP A 133 -19.22 -21.65 -10.28
C TRP A 133 -20.21 -20.93 -11.20
N ASP A 134 -20.35 -21.43 -12.43
CA ASP A 134 -21.47 -21.02 -13.26
C ASP A 134 -22.74 -21.25 -12.43
N LYS A 135 -23.58 -20.24 -12.34
CA LYS A 135 -24.88 -20.28 -11.65
C LYS A 135 -25.76 -21.48 -12.06
N TYR A 136 -25.37 -22.19 -13.08
CA TYR A 136 -26.10 -23.29 -13.71
C TYR A 136 -25.42 -24.66 -13.57
N GLY A 137 -24.38 -24.78 -12.73
CA GLY A 137 -23.79 -26.08 -12.37
C GLY A 137 -22.89 -26.70 -13.46
N ASN A 138 -22.47 -25.96 -14.45
CA ASN A 138 -21.45 -26.40 -15.38
C ASN A 138 -20.08 -26.33 -14.70
N LEU A 139 -19.31 -27.38 -14.90
CA LEU A 139 -18.02 -27.64 -14.29
C LEU A 139 -17.07 -26.46 -14.50
N GLY A 140 -16.91 -25.60 -13.49
CA GLY A 140 -16.01 -24.46 -13.45
C GLY A 140 -14.53 -24.86 -13.34
N TYR A 141 -14.12 -25.89 -14.07
CA TYR A 141 -12.72 -26.31 -14.14
C TYR A 141 -11.96 -25.70 -15.34
N VAL A 142 -12.66 -24.93 -16.17
CA VAL A 142 -12.05 -24.28 -17.32
C VAL A 142 -11.70 -22.87 -16.92
N TYR A 143 -10.43 -22.62 -16.74
CA TYR A 143 -9.85 -21.30 -16.51
C TYR A 143 -8.67 -21.07 -17.42
N ASP A 144 -8.40 -19.82 -17.73
CA ASP A 144 -7.22 -19.41 -18.47
C ASP A 144 -6.24 -18.67 -17.57
N VAL A 145 -4.96 -18.87 -17.79
CA VAL A 145 -3.87 -18.10 -17.18
C VAL A 145 -3.41 -17.07 -18.20
N VAL A 146 -3.73 -15.81 -17.94
CA VAL A 146 -3.51 -14.74 -18.93
C VAL A 146 -2.20 -13.98 -18.72
N ASP A 147 -1.51 -14.21 -17.59
CA ASP A 147 -0.22 -13.59 -17.29
C ASP A 147 0.51 -14.36 -16.18
N ILE A 148 1.74 -13.96 -15.86
CA ILE A 148 2.47 -14.47 -14.69
C ILE A 148 1.88 -13.82 -13.43
N GLY A 149 1.14 -14.59 -12.67
CA GLY A 149 0.53 -14.15 -11.41
C GLY A 149 1.30 -14.63 -10.18
N LEU A 150 0.79 -14.23 -9.02
CA LEU A 150 1.34 -14.54 -7.70
C LEU A 150 0.29 -15.27 -6.85
N LYS A 151 0.70 -15.92 -5.79
CA LYS A 151 -0.19 -16.54 -4.80
C LYS A 151 -0.28 -15.67 -3.55
N TYR A 152 -1.17 -14.67 -3.59
CA TYR A 152 -1.34 -13.65 -2.52
C TYR A 152 -2.81 -13.52 -2.11
N ASP A 153 -3.57 -14.60 -2.17
CA ASP A 153 -4.94 -14.62 -1.72
C ASP A 153 -5.04 -14.61 -0.19
N LEU A 154 -6.06 -13.95 0.30
CA LEU A 154 -6.45 -13.95 1.70
C LEU A 154 -7.62 -14.92 1.87
N ASN A 155 -7.51 -15.88 2.80
CA ASN A 155 -8.61 -16.77 3.09
C ASN A 155 -9.78 -16.06 3.79
N GLU A 156 -10.98 -16.57 3.61
CA GLU A 156 -12.23 -15.95 4.08
C GLU A 156 -12.31 -15.81 5.60
N LEU A 157 -11.73 -16.74 6.36
CA LEU A 157 -11.72 -16.66 7.83
C LEU A 157 -10.87 -15.47 8.30
N ASN A 158 -9.69 -15.29 7.72
CA ASN A 158 -8.85 -14.16 8.02
C ASN A 158 -9.47 -12.84 7.55
N ALA A 159 -10.15 -12.85 6.41
CA ALA A 159 -10.85 -11.67 5.90
C ALA A 159 -12.01 -11.26 6.84
N ALA A 160 -12.83 -12.21 7.28
CA ALA A 160 -13.92 -11.95 8.23
C ALA A 160 -13.39 -11.43 9.57
N PHE A 161 -12.31 -12.01 10.08
CA PHE A 161 -11.67 -11.54 11.30
C PHE A 161 -11.10 -10.11 11.12
N ALA A 162 -10.50 -9.83 9.96
CA ALA A 162 -9.97 -8.51 9.63
C ALA A 162 -11.07 -7.43 9.66
N ILE A 163 -12.24 -7.72 9.09
CA ILE A 163 -13.39 -6.82 9.09
C ILE A 163 -13.79 -6.48 10.53
N GLY A 164 -13.99 -7.48 11.37
CA GLY A 164 -14.36 -7.25 12.77
C GLY A 164 -13.32 -6.50 13.61
N GLN A 165 -12.03 -6.55 13.21
CA GLN A 165 -10.97 -5.74 13.84
C GLN A 165 -10.98 -4.30 13.31
N LEU A 166 -11.20 -4.11 12.00
CA LEU A 166 -11.27 -2.79 11.41
C LEU A 166 -12.45 -1.98 11.96
N GLU A 167 -13.59 -2.62 12.23
CA GLU A 167 -14.74 -1.96 12.87
C GLU A 167 -14.42 -1.38 14.25
N LYS A 168 -13.45 -1.95 14.97
CA LYS A 168 -13.02 -1.52 16.31
C LYS A 168 -11.76 -0.64 16.28
N ASN A 169 -11.23 -0.34 15.10
CA ASN A 169 -9.92 0.29 14.98
C ASN A 169 -9.87 1.70 15.61
N GLU A 170 -10.94 2.48 15.50
CA GLU A 170 -11.01 3.82 16.10
C GLU A 170 -10.93 3.71 17.64
N ASP A 171 -11.71 2.83 18.26
CA ASP A 171 -11.69 2.62 19.72
C ASP A 171 -10.28 2.21 20.19
N PHE A 172 -9.58 1.40 19.40
CA PHE A 172 -8.20 1.00 19.73
C PHE A 172 -7.21 2.16 19.62
N ILE A 173 -7.38 3.03 18.64
CA ILE A 173 -6.55 4.22 18.49
C ILE A 173 -6.78 5.17 19.66
N ASP A 174 -8.02 5.49 19.97
CA ASP A 174 -8.39 6.37 21.07
C ASP A 174 -7.83 5.86 22.40
N ARG A 175 -7.98 4.56 22.67
CA ARG A 175 -7.43 3.97 23.89
C ARG A 175 -5.90 4.03 23.98
N ARG A 176 -5.20 3.94 22.86
CA ARG A 176 -3.75 4.08 22.82
C ARG A 176 -3.28 5.50 23.05
N LEU A 177 -3.99 6.47 22.49
CA LEU A 177 -3.72 7.88 22.75
C LEU A 177 -3.91 8.21 24.22
N GLU A 178 -4.98 7.73 24.87
CA GLU A 178 -5.19 7.89 26.32
C GLU A 178 -4.08 7.27 27.18
N ILE A 179 -3.40 6.22 26.71
CA ILE A 179 -2.31 5.57 27.45
C ILE A 179 -0.99 6.30 27.22
N ALA A 180 -0.82 6.95 26.06
CA ALA A 180 0.40 7.66 25.69
C ALA A 180 0.53 9.03 26.37
N ASP A 181 -0.61 9.69 26.72
CA ASP A 181 -0.72 10.94 27.47
C ASP A 181 -0.51 10.70 28.97
#